data_794616faa3164bd07cadc9e3c16d127f
#
_entry.id   794616faa3164bd07cadc9e3c16d127f
#
_cell.length_a   1.000
_cell.length_b   1.000
_cell.length_c   1.000
_cell.angle_alpha   90.00
_cell.angle_beta   90.00
_cell.angle_gamma   90.00
#
_symmetry.space_group_name_H-M   'P 1'
#
loop_
_entity.id
_entity.type
_entity.pdbx_description
1 polymer ?
#
loop_
_entity_poly.entity_id
_entity_poly.type
_entity_poly.pdbx_seq_one_letter_code
_entity_poly.pdbx_strand_id
1 'polypeptide(L)'
;MLEIVSPKDMKKIEEDYINKKNITNRELIYEVALEIYKSYKWYGNILIVCGKGNNASDGYALASILKKNNFNSSLYLCENTFSTDGIYYYNEAINNNINIEANINNIDNYNIIVDCIFGTGFHGTLDPKIAYIIDIINNSKKYVISIDINSGLNSLNGLSSNALKADLVLACGIYKYGHFLNMAKDYIKELKLIDLGFKGEFSVKLFDIYKAKEIFGERSNFSNKGDYGYIGIMGGSKNY
;
A
#
# COMPACT_ATOMS: atom_id res chain seq x y z
N MET A 1 -4.68 17.96 8.32
CA MET A 1 -4.37 17.65 6.89
C MET A 1 -3.44 16.48 6.86
N LEU A 2 -3.76 15.47 6.05
CA LEU A 2 -2.89 14.34 5.80
C LEU A 2 -1.73 14.78 4.89
N GLU A 3 -0.58 14.19 5.10
CA GLU A 3 0.62 14.51 4.34
C GLU A 3 0.84 13.48 3.24
N ILE A 4 1.36 13.93 2.10
CA ILE A 4 1.73 13.09 0.97
C ILE A 4 3.16 13.40 0.56
N VAL A 5 3.91 12.34 0.21
CA VAL A 5 5.35 12.42 -0.06
C VAL A 5 5.73 11.77 -1.38
N SER A 6 6.90 12.14 -1.90
CA SER A 6 7.52 11.38 -2.98
C SER A 6 8.12 10.07 -2.45
N PRO A 7 8.31 9.04 -3.31
CA PRO A 7 9.02 7.82 -2.91
C PRO A 7 10.42 8.07 -2.35
N LYS A 8 11.10 9.09 -2.89
CA LYS A 8 12.45 9.49 -2.43
C LYS A 8 12.41 10.06 -1.00
N ASP A 9 11.42 10.91 -0.72
CA ASP A 9 11.27 11.49 0.63
C ASP A 9 10.84 10.41 1.62
N MET A 10 9.97 9.47 1.20
CA MET A 10 9.57 8.33 2.04
C MET A 10 10.77 7.52 2.50
N LYS A 11 11.69 7.17 1.57
CA LYS A 11 12.90 6.43 1.91
C LYS A 11 13.75 7.16 2.96
N LYS A 12 13.92 8.48 2.81
CA LYS A 12 14.65 9.29 3.79
C LYS A 12 13.98 9.29 5.16
N ILE A 13 12.65 9.39 5.18
CA ILE A 13 11.86 9.36 6.42
C ILE A 13 12.00 8.02 7.14
N GLU A 14 12.01 6.91 6.40
CA GLU A 14 12.25 5.57 6.96
C GLU A 14 13.65 5.46 7.55
N GLU A 15 14.69 5.93 6.84
CA GLU A 15 16.08 5.96 7.34
C GLU A 15 16.19 6.81 8.62
N ASP A 16 15.59 8.00 8.65
CA ASP A 16 15.58 8.89 9.82
C ASP A 16 14.84 8.25 11.01
N TYR A 17 13.73 7.56 10.75
CA TYR A 17 12.97 6.86 11.77
C TYR A 17 13.75 5.71 12.40
N ILE A 18 14.38 4.87 11.57
CA ILE A 18 15.26 3.78 12.00
C ILE A 18 16.37 4.30 12.90
N ASN A 19 17.09 5.34 12.44
CA ASN A 19 18.17 5.96 13.17
C ASN A 19 17.70 6.57 14.50
N LYS A 20 16.58 7.28 14.50
CA LYS A 20 16.02 7.94 15.69
C LYS A 20 15.55 6.95 16.74
N LYS A 21 14.91 5.86 16.31
CA LYS A 21 14.46 4.79 17.21
C LYS A 21 15.58 3.81 17.59
N ASN A 22 16.73 3.87 16.93
CA ASN A 22 17.82 2.92 17.07
C ASN A 22 17.37 1.46 16.88
N ILE A 23 16.58 1.24 15.82
CA ILE A 23 16.10 -0.07 15.40
C ILE A 23 16.76 -0.52 14.11
N THR A 24 16.61 -1.78 13.77
CA THR A 24 17.07 -2.37 12.51
C THR A 24 15.96 -2.31 11.44
N ASN A 25 16.33 -2.48 10.16
CA ASN A 25 15.33 -2.66 9.08
C ASN A 25 14.39 -3.84 9.37
N ARG A 26 14.90 -4.93 9.95
CA ARG A 26 14.07 -6.10 10.33
C ARG A 26 13.01 -5.75 11.34
N GLU A 27 13.39 -4.99 12.37
CA GLU A 27 12.41 -4.54 13.37
C GLU A 27 11.35 -3.64 12.76
N LEU A 28 11.72 -2.75 11.82
CA LEU A 28 10.75 -1.94 11.08
C LEU A 28 9.81 -2.80 10.24
N ILE A 29 10.31 -3.79 9.49
CA ILE A 29 9.50 -4.74 8.70
C ILE A 29 8.48 -5.45 9.62
N TYR A 30 8.92 -5.88 10.80
CA TYR A 30 8.00 -6.51 11.75
C TYR A 30 6.94 -5.55 12.28
N GLU A 31 7.32 -4.30 12.63
CA GLU A 31 6.38 -3.25 13.04
C GLU A 31 5.34 -3.00 11.94
N VAL A 32 5.77 -2.84 10.68
CA VAL A 32 4.88 -2.66 9.51
C VAL A 32 3.92 -3.82 9.36
N ALA A 33 4.43 -5.06 9.34
CA ALA A 33 3.60 -6.26 9.17
C ALA A 33 2.58 -6.44 10.32
N LEU A 34 2.96 -6.07 11.55
CA LEU A 34 2.08 -6.13 12.71
C LEU A 34 0.95 -5.09 12.61
N GLU A 35 1.25 -3.86 12.18
CA GLU A 35 0.23 -2.83 11.98
C GLU A 35 -0.68 -3.14 10.78
N ILE A 36 -0.16 -3.73 9.70
CA ILE A 36 -0.96 -4.27 8.60
C ILE A 36 -1.93 -5.33 9.14
N TYR A 37 -1.43 -6.29 9.94
CA TYR A 37 -2.27 -7.32 10.54
C TYR A 37 -3.41 -6.72 11.38
N LYS A 38 -3.13 -5.76 12.24
CA LYS A 38 -4.12 -5.08 13.10
C LYS A 38 -5.13 -4.23 12.33
N SER A 39 -4.77 -3.76 11.15
CA SER A 39 -5.55 -2.79 10.37
C SER A 39 -6.74 -3.38 9.64
N TYR A 40 -6.79 -4.71 9.49
CA TYR A 40 -7.81 -5.41 8.72
C TYR A 40 -8.39 -6.61 9.49
N LYS A 41 -9.67 -6.89 9.29
CA LYS A 41 -10.34 -8.06 9.86
C LYS A 41 -10.18 -9.26 8.92
N TRP A 42 -9.10 -10.02 9.10
CA TRP A 42 -8.76 -11.17 8.29
C TRP A 42 -9.80 -12.29 8.38
N TYR A 43 -9.99 -13.02 7.26
CA TYR A 43 -10.91 -14.17 7.20
C TYR A 43 -10.51 -15.15 6.09
N GLY A 44 -10.95 -16.40 6.21
CA GLY A 44 -10.77 -17.45 5.22
C GLY A 44 -9.31 -17.80 4.93
N ASN A 45 -9.06 -18.28 3.71
CA ASN A 45 -7.73 -18.60 3.22
C ASN A 45 -7.10 -17.37 2.55
N ILE A 46 -5.85 -17.10 2.86
CA ILE A 46 -5.13 -15.90 2.43
C ILE A 46 -3.93 -16.31 1.58
N LEU A 47 -3.83 -15.77 0.36
CA LEU A 47 -2.65 -15.93 -0.48
C LEU A 47 -1.88 -14.60 -0.50
N ILE A 48 -0.62 -14.63 -0.09
CA ILE A 48 0.28 -13.48 -0.14
C ILE A 48 1.20 -13.66 -1.31
N VAL A 49 1.09 -12.77 -2.31
CA VAL A 49 1.84 -12.81 -3.56
C VAL A 49 3.05 -11.90 -3.41
N CYS A 50 4.24 -12.48 -3.40
CA CYS A 50 5.49 -11.81 -3.07
C CYS A 50 6.42 -11.67 -4.28
N GLY A 51 6.96 -10.46 -4.48
CA GLY A 51 8.07 -10.20 -5.38
C GLY A 51 9.42 -10.45 -4.70
N LYS A 52 10.43 -9.67 -5.09
CA LYS A 52 11.83 -9.78 -4.59
C LYS A 52 12.29 -8.66 -3.68
N GLY A 53 11.50 -7.59 -3.56
CA GLY A 53 11.87 -6.35 -2.84
C GLY A 53 11.47 -6.34 -1.38
N ASN A 54 11.59 -5.16 -0.74
CA ASN A 54 11.24 -4.99 0.67
C ASN A 54 9.74 -5.20 0.94
N ASN A 55 8.86 -4.84 -0.01
CA ASN A 55 7.43 -5.11 0.13
C ASN A 55 7.13 -6.62 0.29
N ALA A 56 7.92 -7.49 -0.35
CA ALA A 56 7.82 -8.93 -0.14
C ALA A 56 8.23 -9.33 1.28
N SER A 57 9.18 -8.62 1.90
CA SER A 57 9.59 -8.87 3.28
C SER A 57 8.45 -8.63 4.27
N ASP A 58 7.67 -7.56 4.07
CA ASP A 58 6.46 -7.28 4.83
C ASP A 58 5.43 -8.41 4.66
N GLY A 59 5.30 -8.94 3.43
CA GLY A 59 4.44 -10.09 3.13
C GLY A 59 4.85 -11.37 3.85
N TYR A 60 6.15 -11.70 3.90
CA TYR A 60 6.65 -12.87 4.63
C TYR A 60 6.44 -12.74 6.14
N ALA A 61 6.72 -11.56 6.70
CA ALA A 61 6.47 -11.28 8.12
C ALA A 61 4.97 -11.36 8.43
N LEU A 62 4.10 -10.79 7.59
CA LEU A 62 2.66 -10.85 7.72
C LEU A 62 2.15 -12.30 7.69
N ALA A 63 2.66 -13.15 6.79
CA ALA A 63 2.30 -14.57 6.75
C ALA A 63 2.55 -15.26 8.09
N SER A 64 3.72 -15.03 8.69
CA SER A 64 4.09 -15.57 10.00
C SER A 64 3.17 -15.05 11.12
N ILE A 65 2.82 -13.76 11.10
CA ILE A 65 1.90 -13.15 12.07
C ILE A 65 0.49 -13.75 11.93
N LEU A 66 -0.02 -13.88 10.71
CA LEU A 66 -1.32 -14.49 10.43
C LEU A 66 -1.38 -15.92 10.96
N LYS A 67 -0.35 -16.73 10.69
CA LYS A 67 -0.26 -18.12 11.16
C LYS A 67 -0.26 -18.22 12.69
N LYS A 68 0.53 -17.38 13.37
CA LYS A 68 0.58 -17.30 14.84
C LYS A 68 -0.79 -16.94 15.44
N ASN A 69 -1.65 -16.27 14.68
CA ASN A 69 -3.02 -15.90 15.05
C ASN A 69 -4.09 -16.82 14.46
N ASN A 70 -3.72 -18.06 14.08
CA ASN A 70 -4.61 -19.12 13.58
C ASN A 70 -5.33 -18.83 12.26
N PHE A 71 -4.79 -17.93 11.42
CA PHE A 71 -5.27 -17.76 10.06
C PHE A 71 -4.51 -18.69 9.10
N ASN A 72 -5.22 -19.18 8.09
CA ASN A 72 -4.63 -20.00 7.05
C ASN A 72 -4.04 -19.10 5.96
N SER A 73 -2.72 -18.98 5.94
CA SER A 73 -1.99 -18.19 4.94
C SER A 73 -1.02 -19.05 4.15
N SER A 74 -0.86 -18.73 2.87
CA SER A 74 0.12 -19.30 1.96
C SER A 74 0.88 -18.20 1.25
N LEU A 75 2.08 -18.47 0.81
CA LEU A 75 2.90 -17.59 -0.01
C LEU A 75 2.89 -18.06 -1.47
N TYR A 76 2.83 -17.13 -2.41
CA TYR A 76 3.20 -17.37 -3.80
C TYR A 76 4.39 -16.48 -4.16
N LEU A 77 5.47 -17.08 -4.65
CA LEU A 77 6.69 -16.38 -5.01
C LEU A 77 6.71 -16.09 -6.51
N CYS A 78 6.67 -14.83 -6.90
CA CYS A 78 6.81 -14.43 -8.29
C CYS A 78 8.20 -14.76 -8.83
N GLU A 79 9.22 -14.61 -7.97
CA GLU A 79 10.62 -14.90 -8.24
C GLU A 79 11.26 -15.56 -7.01
N ASN A 80 12.25 -16.43 -7.22
CA ASN A 80 12.99 -17.07 -6.13
C ASN A 80 14.26 -16.25 -5.78
N THR A 81 14.07 -14.96 -5.56
CA THR A 81 15.12 -14.00 -5.17
C THR A 81 14.60 -13.15 -4.04
N PHE A 82 15.49 -12.79 -3.12
CA PHE A 82 15.12 -12.13 -1.86
C PHE A 82 16.04 -10.95 -1.59
N SER A 83 15.52 -9.92 -0.95
CA SER A 83 16.35 -8.90 -0.32
C SER A 83 17.10 -9.48 0.92
N THR A 84 18.08 -8.77 1.41
CA THR A 84 18.86 -9.22 2.60
C THR A 84 17.98 -9.48 3.81
N ASP A 85 16.97 -8.65 4.06
CA ASP A 85 16.04 -8.83 5.17
C ASP A 85 14.87 -9.74 4.77
N GLY A 86 14.54 -9.81 3.49
CA GLY A 86 13.50 -10.70 2.95
C GLY A 86 13.81 -12.17 3.15
N ILE A 87 15.07 -12.59 2.94
CA ILE A 87 15.47 -13.99 3.18
C ILE A 87 15.31 -14.40 4.65
N TYR A 88 15.50 -13.47 5.60
CA TYR A 88 15.28 -13.73 7.01
C TYR A 88 13.80 -14.06 7.29
N TYR A 89 12.88 -13.20 6.84
CA TYR A 89 11.44 -13.40 7.07
C TYR A 89 10.86 -14.54 6.24
N TYR A 90 11.40 -14.79 5.05
CA TYR A 90 11.07 -15.99 4.28
C TYR A 90 11.42 -17.25 5.05
N ASN A 91 12.63 -17.36 5.60
CA ASN A 91 13.04 -18.51 6.41
C ASN A 91 12.21 -18.65 7.69
N GLU A 92 11.83 -17.54 8.34
CA GLU A 92 10.90 -17.56 9.46
C GLU A 92 9.51 -18.11 9.03
N ALA A 93 9.00 -17.72 7.86
CA ALA A 93 7.74 -18.23 7.33
C ALA A 93 7.81 -19.75 7.08
N ILE A 94 8.91 -20.24 6.48
CA ILE A 94 9.14 -21.68 6.27
C ILE A 94 9.19 -22.43 7.60
N ASN A 95 9.92 -21.90 8.59
CA ASN A 95 10.01 -22.52 9.93
C ASN A 95 8.65 -22.53 10.66
N ASN A 96 7.76 -21.60 10.36
CA ASN A 96 6.37 -21.57 10.86
C ASN A 96 5.43 -22.47 10.03
N ASN A 97 5.95 -23.29 9.10
CA ASN A 97 5.18 -24.18 8.22
C ASN A 97 4.14 -23.41 7.38
N ILE A 98 4.51 -22.24 6.84
CA ILE A 98 3.70 -21.54 5.83
C ILE A 98 3.83 -22.31 4.51
N ASN A 99 2.69 -22.63 3.90
CA ASN A 99 2.65 -23.29 2.61
C ASN A 99 3.14 -22.35 1.50
N ILE A 100 3.96 -22.89 0.59
CA ILE A 100 4.35 -22.20 -0.63
C ILE A 100 3.49 -22.73 -1.77
N GLU A 101 2.62 -21.89 -2.30
CA GLU A 101 1.78 -22.21 -3.45
C GLU A 101 2.64 -22.25 -4.71
N ALA A 102 2.64 -23.38 -5.39
CA ALA A 102 3.47 -23.59 -6.58
C ALA A 102 2.85 -23.01 -7.86
N ASN A 103 1.52 -22.83 -7.88
CA ASN A 103 0.79 -22.42 -9.06
C ASN A 103 -0.22 -21.33 -8.75
N ILE A 104 -0.04 -20.15 -9.36
CA ILE A 104 -0.96 -19.01 -9.18
C ILE A 104 -2.40 -19.33 -9.64
N ASN A 105 -2.59 -20.28 -10.55
CA ASN A 105 -3.92 -20.68 -10.99
C ASN A 105 -4.76 -21.36 -9.88
N ASN A 106 -4.15 -21.77 -8.77
CA ASN A 106 -4.87 -22.25 -7.59
C ASN A 106 -5.54 -21.12 -6.78
N ILE A 107 -5.56 -19.91 -7.30
CA ILE A 107 -6.11 -18.69 -6.66
C ILE A 107 -7.55 -18.87 -6.18
N ASP A 108 -8.32 -19.76 -6.79
CA ASP A 108 -9.69 -20.04 -6.40
C ASP A 108 -9.85 -20.65 -5.00
N ASN A 109 -8.79 -21.26 -4.45
CA ASN A 109 -8.74 -21.82 -3.11
C ASN A 109 -8.65 -20.75 -2.01
N TYR A 110 -8.49 -19.48 -2.39
CA TYR A 110 -8.26 -18.37 -1.47
C TYR A 110 -9.43 -17.39 -1.44
N ASN A 111 -9.61 -16.72 -0.33
CA ASN A 111 -10.64 -15.70 -0.13
C ASN A 111 -10.06 -14.29 -0.31
N ILE A 112 -8.83 -14.11 0.16
CA ILE A 112 -8.10 -12.84 0.14
C ILE A 112 -6.77 -13.05 -0.59
N ILE A 113 -6.45 -12.13 -1.49
CA ILE A 113 -5.14 -12.02 -2.11
C ILE A 113 -4.46 -10.78 -1.56
N VAL A 114 -3.25 -10.95 -1.04
CA VAL A 114 -2.42 -9.83 -0.57
C VAL A 114 -1.30 -9.60 -1.57
N ASP A 115 -1.28 -8.42 -2.16
CA ASP A 115 -0.26 -7.98 -3.10
C ASP A 115 0.93 -7.39 -2.35
N CYS A 116 2.03 -8.12 -2.37
CA CYS A 116 3.35 -7.73 -1.90
C CYS A 116 4.42 -7.87 -3.01
N ILE A 117 4.02 -7.72 -4.30
CA ILE A 117 4.95 -7.89 -5.42
C ILE A 117 5.90 -6.70 -5.51
N PHE A 118 5.35 -5.48 -5.59
CA PHE A 118 6.10 -4.24 -5.65
C PHE A 118 5.57 -3.23 -4.62
N GLY A 119 6.48 -2.42 -4.06
CA GLY A 119 6.15 -1.23 -3.27
C GLY A 119 6.55 0.05 -4.03
N THR A 120 6.92 1.09 -3.29
CA THR A 120 7.27 2.42 -3.83
C THR A 120 8.43 2.43 -4.82
N GLY A 121 9.25 1.41 -4.88
CA GLY A 121 10.40 1.31 -5.78
C GLY A 121 10.05 0.95 -7.23
N PHE A 122 8.80 0.63 -7.55
CA PHE A 122 8.42 0.25 -8.91
C PHE A 122 8.41 1.43 -9.86
N HIS A 123 9.05 1.27 -11.02
CA HIS A 123 9.05 2.21 -12.14
C HIS A 123 9.28 1.46 -13.47
N GLY A 124 8.81 2.05 -14.55
CA GLY A 124 8.94 1.47 -15.90
C GLY A 124 7.82 0.51 -16.26
N THR A 125 8.16 -0.54 -17.01
CA THR A 125 7.23 -1.56 -17.51
C THR A 125 7.33 -2.84 -16.70
N LEU A 126 6.21 -3.56 -16.59
CA LEU A 126 6.15 -4.86 -15.93
C LEU A 126 6.87 -5.92 -16.76
N ASP A 127 7.57 -6.83 -16.10
CA ASP A 127 7.98 -8.09 -16.69
C ASP A 127 6.75 -8.87 -17.15
N PRO A 128 6.78 -9.55 -18.32
CA PRO A 128 5.64 -10.30 -18.85
C PRO A 128 5.09 -11.36 -17.89
N LYS A 129 5.93 -12.01 -17.10
CA LYS A 129 5.51 -12.99 -16.08
C LYS A 129 4.70 -12.30 -14.96
N ILE A 130 5.17 -11.14 -14.51
CA ILE A 130 4.45 -10.37 -13.48
C ILE A 130 3.15 -9.80 -14.03
N ALA A 131 3.13 -9.30 -15.26
CA ALA A 131 1.92 -8.86 -15.94
C ALA A 131 0.87 -9.97 -16.00
N TYR A 132 1.27 -11.19 -16.37
CA TYR A 132 0.40 -12.36 -16.38
C TYR A 132 -0.17 -12.71 -14.99
N ILE A 133 0.65 -12.62 -13.93
CA ILE A 133 0.19 -12.85 -12.55
C ILE A 133 -0.84 -11.78 -12.14
N ILE A 134 -0.58 -10.52 -12.47
CA ILE A 134 -1.51 -9.41 -12.22
C ILE A 134 -2.84 -9.64 -12.96
N ASP A 135 -2.80 -10.08 -14.21
CA ASP A 135 -4.00 -10.37 -15.00
C ASP A 135 -4.82 -11.51 -14.37
N ILE A 136 -4.18 -12.58 -13.88
CA ILE A 136 -4.87 -13.65 -13.15
C ILE A 136 -5.57 -13.10 -11.91
N ILE A 137 -4.87 -12.29 -11.11
CA ILE A 137 -5.43 -11.71 -9.89
C ILE A 137 -6.60 -10.78 -10.22
N ASN A 138 -6.42 -9.88 -11.19
CA ASN A 138 -7.47 -8.94 -11.62
C ASN A 138 -8.75 -9.62 -12.12
N ASN A 139 -8.64 -10.84 -12.68
CA ASN A 139 -9.77 -11.63 -13.18
C ASN A 139 -10.36 -12.59 -12.13
N SER A 140 -9.74 -12.77 -10.98
CA SER A 140 -10.09 -13.81 -9.98
C SER A 140 -11.37 -13.54 -9.20
N LYS A 141 -11.89 -12.30 -9.18
CA LYS A 141 -13.00 -11.85 -8.33
C LYS A 141 -12.77 -12.07 -6.82
N LYS A 142 -11.52 -12.22 -6.39
CA LYS A 142 -11.14 -12.32 -4.98
C LYS A 142 -11.02 -10.93 -4.36
N TYR A 143 -11.11 -10.85 -3.04
CA TYR A 143 -10.83 -9.60 -2.35
C TYR A 143 -9.32 -9.34 -2.35
N VAL A 144 -8.90 -8.23 -2.90
CA VAL A 144 -7.49 -7.89 -3.11
C VAL A 144 -7.07 -6.76 -2.19
N ILE A 145 -6.00 -7.00 -1.42
CA ILE A 145 -5.36 -6.01 -0.55
C ILE A 145 -3.95 -5.76 -1.08
N SER A 146 -3.65 -4.54 -1.52
CA SER A 146 -2.28 -4.16 -1.87
C SER A 146 -1.58 -3.51 -0.68
N ILE A 147 -0.36 -3.96 -0.40
CA ILE A 147 0.48 -3.38 0.65
C ILE A 147 1.31 -2.26 0.04
N ASP A 148 1.30 -1.13 0.72
CA ASP A 148 1.98 0.12 0.39
C ASP A 148 1.42 0.81 -0.85
N ILE A 149 1.47 0.20 -2.03
CA ILE A 149 0.87 0.67 -3.29
C ILE A 149 0.60 -0.53 -4.22
N ASN A 150 -0.40 -0.39 -5.09
CA ASN A 150 -0.74 -1.44 -6.07
C ASN A 150 0.45 -1.77 -6.96
N SER A 151 0.77 -3.05 -7.08
CA SER A 151 1.84 -3.49 -7.98
C SER A 151 1.55 -3.12 -9.43
N GLY A 152 2.53 -2.48 -10.07
CA GLY A 152 2.41 -1.92 -11.41
C GLY A 152 1.99 -0.46 -11.47
N LEU A 153 1.55 0.15 -10.36
CA LEU A 153 1.26 1.58 -10.28
C LEU A 153 2.51 2.35 -9.84
N ASN A 154 2.86 3.42 -10.57
CA ASN A 154 4.02 4.24 -10.22
C ASN A 154 3.71 5.13 -9.00
N SER A 155 4.46 4.95 -7.93
CA SER A 155 4.26 5.64 -6.64
C SER A 155 4.50 7.15 -6.67
N LEU A 156 5.23 7.66 -7.67
CA LEU A 156 5.50 9.09 -7.83
C LEU A 156 4.38 9.82 -8.58
N ASN A 157 3.82 9.19 -9.63
CA ASN A 157 2.92 9.89 -10.53
C ASN A 157 1.60 9.17 -10.82
N GLY A 158 1.38 7.96 -10.31
CA GLY A 158 0.14 7.22 -10.52
C GLY A 158 -0.10 6.73 -11.95
N LEU A 159 0.94 6.68 -12.78
CA LEU A 159 0.85 6.12 -14.13
C LEU A 159 1.10 4.61 -14.11
N SER A 160 0.46 3.91 -15.04
CA SER A 160 0.64 2.46 -15.24
C SER A 160 0.31 2.07 -16.67
N SER A 161 0.97 1.04 -17.18
CA SER A 161 0.54 0.32 -18.39
C SER A 161 -0.36 -0.87 -18.06
N ASN A 162 -0.18 -1.46 -16.86
CA ASN A 162 -1.01 -2.50 -16.27
C ASN A 162 -0.70 -2.55 -14.78
N ALA A 163 -1.72 -2.43 -13.94
CA ALA A 163 -1.55 -2.51 -12.49
C ALA A 163 -2.59 -3.45 -11.87
N LEU A 164 -2.27 -3.92 -10.70
CA LEU A 164 -3.18 -4.71 -9.89
C LEU A 164 -4.31 -3.81 -9.37
N LYS A 165 -5.56 -4.27 -9.51
CA LYS A 165 -6.73 -3.60 -8.96
C LYS A 165 -6.96 -4.09 -7.54
N ALA A 166 -6.91 -3.17 -6.58
CA ALA A 166 -7.11 -3.50 -5.18
C ALA A 166 -8.47 -3.02 -4.68
N ASP A 167 -9.14 -3.88 -3.90
CA ASP A 167 -10.31 -3.47 -3.11
C ASP A 167 -9.89 -2.59 -1.94
N LEU A 168 -8.69 -2.83 -1.39
CA LEU A 168 -8.11 -2.05 -0.31
C LEU A 168 -6.60 -1.87 -0.54
N VAL A 169 -6.12 -0.64 -0.43
CA VAL A 169 -4.68 -0.34 -0.35
C VAL A 169 -4.35 0.08 1.07
N LEU A 170 -3.39 -0.60 1.67
CA LEU A 170 -2.83 -0.28 2.98
C LEU A 170 -1.52 0.49 2.78
N ALA A 171 -1.62 1.81 2.67
CA ALA A 171 -0.47 2.68 2.47
C ALA A 171 0.36 2.76 3.77
N CYS A 172 1.62 2.34 3.73
CA CYS A 172 2.47 2.26 4.91
C CYS A 172 3.15 3.61 5.21
N GLY A 173 2.97 4.08 6.45
CA GLY A 173 3.61 5.27 7.01
C GLY A 173 3.00 6.58 6.55
N ILE A 174 3.20 6.98 5.30
CA ILE A 174 2.66 8.22 4.72
C ILE A 174 2.16 7.92 3.31
N TYR A 175 1.13 8.63 2.87
CA TYR A 175 0.64 8.51 1.49
C TYR A 175 1.69 8.99 0.48
N LYS A 176 1.74 8.32 -0.67
CA LYS A 176 2.59 8.69 -1.82
C LYS A 176 1.76 9.45 -2.85
N TYR A 177 2.40 10.27 -3.67
CA TYR A 177 1.71 11.00 -4.74
C TYR A 177 0.93 10.08 -5.66
N GLY A 178 1.49 8.91 -5.98
CA GLY A 178 0.88 7.92 -6.86
C GLY A 178 -0.45 7.35 -6.36
N HIS A 179 -0.81 7.51 -5.09
CA HIS A 179 -2.13 7.12 -4.59
C HIS A 179 -3.27 8.05 -5.06
N PHE A 180 -2.95 9.28 -5.50
CA PHE A 180 -3.94 10.30 -5.78
C PHE A 180 -3.87 10.85 -7.22
N LEU A 181 -2.78 10.58 -7.94
CA LEU A 181 -2.53 11.15 -9.25
C LEU A 181 -2.91 10.20 -10.38
N ASN A 182 -3.23 10.78 -11.51
CA ASN A 182 -3.47 10.11 -12.79
C ASN A 182 -4.43 8.91 -12.70
N MET A 183 -3.92 7.68 -12.88
CA MET A 183 -4.72 6.46 -13.00
C MET A 183 -5.05 5.81 -11.64
N ALA A 184 -4.58 6.37 -10.52
CA ALA A 184 -4.73 5.74 -9.20
C ALA A 184 -6.17 5.32 -8.87
N LYS A 185 -7.16 6.19 -9.14
CA LYS A 185 -8.57 5.93 -8.89
C LYS A 185 -9.17 4.76 -9.69
N ASP A 186 -8.52 4.35 -10.77
CA ASP A 186 -8.96 3.23 -11.61
C ASP A 186 -8.51 1.87 -11.04
N TYR A 187 -7.51 1.91 -10.14
CA TYR A 187 -6.89 0.75 -9.51
C TYR A 187 -7.11 0.64 -8.00
N ILE A 188 -7.43 1.75 -7.33
CA ILE A 188 -7.61 1.83 -5.87
C ILE A 188 -9.09 2.09 -5.56
N LYS A 189 -9.77 1.12 -4.95
CA LYS A 189 -11.17 1.27 -4.54
C LYS A 189 -11.28 1.89 -3.15
N GLU A 190 -10.51 1.42 -2.20
CA GLU A 190 -10.38 1.97 -0.85
C GLU A 190 -8.90 2.18 -0.50
N LEU A 191 -8.58 3.30 0.14
CA LEU A 191 -7.23 3.66 0.55
C LEU A 191 -7.22 3.95 2.06
N LYS A 192 -6.39 3.20 2.79
CA LYS A 192 -6.23 3.36 4.24
C LYS A 192 -4.77 3.58 4.59
N LEU A 193 -4.50 4.57 5.45
CA LEU A 193 -3.16 4.79 5.99
C LEU A 193 -2.90 3.86 7.17
N ILE A 194 -1.75 3.21 7.14
CA ILE A 194 -1.14 2.53 8.28
C ILE A 194 -0.19 3.52 8.93
N ASP A 195 -0.62 4.11 10.03
CA ASP A 195 0.19 5.09 10.75
C ASP A 195 1.30 4.38 11.54
N LEU A 196 2.53 4.60 11.14
CA LEU A 196 3.74 4.06 11.78
C LEU A 196 4.42 5.10 12.68
N GLY A 197 3.79 6.27 12.88
CA GLY A 197 4.35 7.36 13.66
C GLY A 197 5.51 8.08 12.97
N PHE A 198 5.62 7.97 11.65
CA PHE A 198 6.62 8.69 10.87
C PHE A 198 6.41 10.19 10.95
N LYS A 199 7.50 10.93 11.05
CA LYS A 199 7.48 12.40 11.14
C LYS A 199 8.55 12.97 10.21
N GLY A 200 8.24 14.09 9.60
CA GLY A 200 9.15 14.82 8.74
C GLY A 200 8.57 16.18 8.35
N GLU A 201 9.35 16.99 7.66
CA GLU A 201 8.86 18.19 7.01
C GLU A 201 8.36 17.84 5.61
N PHE A 202 7.08 18.09 5.34
CA PHE A 202 6.44 17.75 4.07
C PHE A 202 5.93 19.01 3.39
N SER A 203 6.23 19.12 2.10
CA SER A 203 5.83 20.28 1.29
C SER A 203 4.39 20.20 0.78
N VAL A 204 3.81 18.99 0.69
CA VAL A 204 2.46 18.77 0.14
C VAL A 204 1.55 18.17 1.19
N LYS A 205 0.37 18.77 1.33
CA LYS A 205 -0.66 18.34 2.26
C LYS A 205 -1.96 18.04 1.52
N LEU A 206 -2.57 16.91 1.85
CA LEU A 206 -3.88 16.55 1.33
C LEU A 206 -4.95 17.41 2.01
N PHE A 207 -5.71 18.16 1.21
CA PHE A 207 -6.87 18.90 1.70
C PHE A 207 -8.08 17.95 1.75
N ASP A 208 -8.39 17.50 2.94
CA ASP A 208 -9.47 16.55 3.20
C ASP A 208 -10.77 17.23 3.65
N ILE A 209 -11.87 16.47 3.71
CA ILE A 209 -13.18 16.95 4.12
C ILE A 209 -13.20 17.50 5.56
N TYR A 210 -12.37 16.97 6.46
CA TYR A 210 -12.28 17.44 7.83
C TYR A 210 -11.68 18.83 7.87
N LYS A 211 -10.63 19.07 7.08
CA LYS A 211 -10.04 20.42 6.97
C LYS A 211 -10.95 21.39 6.25
N ALA A 212 -11.71 20.92 5.26
CA ALA A 212 -12.74 21.73 4.63
C ALA A 212 -13.80 22.18 5.66
N LYS A 213 -14.32 21.28 6.47
CA LYS A 213 -15.28 21.61 7.54
C LYS A 213 -14.72 22.58 8.59
N GLU A 214 -13.45 22.41 8.97
CA GLU A 214 -12.78 23.33 9.90
C GLU A 214 -12.69 24.77 9.34
N ILE A 215 -12.37 24.91 8.05
CA ILE A 215 -12.20 26.22 7.39
C ILE A 215 -13.55 26.87 7.09
N PHE A 216 -14.50 26.12 6.57
CA PHE A 216 -15.79 26.67 6.14
C PHE A 216 -16.84 26.73 7.26
N GLY A 217 -16.63 25.99 8.36
CA GLY A 217 -17.57 25.94 9.48
C GLY A 217 -18.95 25.38 9.12
N GLU A 218 -19.87 25.52 10.05
CA GLU A 218 -21.28 25.19 9.84
C GLU A 218 -22.05 26.44 9.39
N ARG A 219 -22.95 26.27 8.42
CA ARG A 219 -23.81 27.36 7.98
C ARG A 219 -25.03 27.50 8.89
N SER A 220 -25.33 28.73 9.30
CA SER A 220 -26.58 29.05 9.98
C SER A 220 -27.77 28.89 9.00
N ASN A 221 -28.91 28.37 9.51
CA ASN A 221 -30.14 28.25 8.71
C ASN A 221 -30.68 29.61 8.25
N PHE A 222 -30.37 30.69 8.95
CA PHE A 222 -30.77 32.08 8.64
C PHE A 222 -29.64 32.88 7.98
N SER A 223 -28.76 32.23 7.28
CA SER A 223 -27.67 32.88 6.56
C SER A 223 -27.98 33.04 5.08
N ASN A 224 -27.38 34.05 4.46
CA ASN A 224 -27.47 34.35 3.03
C ASN A 224 -26.07 34.29 2.37
N LYS A 225 -26.03 34.41 1.04
CA LYS A 225 -24.76 34.34 0.29
C LYS A 225 -23.73 35.40 0.67
N GLY A 226 -24.14 36.55 1.17
CA GLY A 226 -23.27 37.66 1.58
C GLY A 226 -22.51 37.38 2.88
N ASP A 227 -23.06 36.52 3.75
CA ASP A 227 -22.47 36.22 5.07
C ASP A 227 -21.19 35.38 4.98
N TYR A 228 -20.96 34.73 3.81
CA TYR A 228 -19.82 33.80 3.60
C TYR A 228 -18.78 34.33 2.61
N GLY A 229 -18.91 35.58 2.20
CA GLY A 229 -17.94 36.24 1.31
C GLY A 229 -18.05 35.81 -0.14
N TYR A 230 -17.01 36.11 -0.91
CA TYR A 230 -16.89 35.82 -2.34
C TYR A 230 -15.78 34.80 -2.57
N ILE A 231 -16.02 33.86 -3.48
CA ILE A 231 -15.05 32.85 -3.91
C ILE A 231 -14.58 33.23 -5.32
N GLY A 232 -13.31 33.49 -5.46
CA GLY A 232 -12.63 33.58 -6.74
C GLY A 232 -12.07 32.21 -7.13
N ILE A 233 -12.39 31.72 -8.32
CA ILE A 233 -11.84 30.48 -8.85
C ILE A 233 -10.92 30.85 -10.02
N MET A 234 -9.63 30.52 -9.87
CA MET A 234 -8.67 30.54 -10.99
C MET A 234 -8.35 29.08 -11.31
N GLY A 235 -8.65 28.68 -12.52
CA GLY A 235 -8.45 27.31 -13.00
C GLY A 235 -7.81 27.31 -14.39
N GLY A 236 -7.35 26.17 -14.79
CA GLY A 236 -6.74 25.97 -16.09
C GLY A 236 -5.40 25.25 -15.99
N SER A 237 -4.84 24.96 -17.15
CA SER A 237 -3.51 24.37 -17.27
C SER A 237 -2.72 25.12 -18.33
N LYS A 238 -1.44 24.77 -18.50
CA LYS A 238 -0.56 25.39 -19.49
C LYS A 238 -1.15 25.38 -20.92
N ASN A 239 -2.07 24.47 -21.20
CA ASN A 239 -2.67 24.26 -22.52
C ASN A 239 -4.18 24.58 -22.58
N TYR A 240 -4.75 25.18 -21.51
CA TYR A 240 -6.16 25.57 -21.40
C TYR A 240 -6.27 26.95 -20.76
#